data_70eded133f52bd09ca059eedf27fcdc8
#
_entry.id   70eded133f52bd09ca059eedf27fcdc8
#
_cell.length_a   1.000
_cell.length_b   1.000
_cell.length_c   1.000
_cell.angle_alpha   90.00
_cell.angle_beta   90.00
_cell.angle_gamma   90.00
#
_symmetry.space_group_name_H-M   'P 1'
#
loop_
_entity.id
_entity.type
_entity.pdbx_description
1 polymer ?
#
loop_
_entity_poly.entity_id
_entity_poly.type
_entity_poly.pdbx_seq_one_letter_code
_entity_poly.pdbx_strand_id
1 'polypeptide(L)'
;MARRTRTRRLVAAVGITALATGAALITVPQPAAVAATAAVTVRPDPSYRQEKFEGWGTSLAWFANVTGGYPEEIRQKLARLLFDDDGLALNIARYNIGGGNAPDVKDYLRAGGAVEGWWRAPEGTTREDTGWWDAKDPADWNPRADATQRWWVDRIKNDIDHWETFSNSPPWFMTRSGYVSGGFDAAQDQLKAASADDFAAYLAGATRRLEKEHGIKVDTLDPFNEPNTTYWSTRLGSDGEPVGGRQEGAHMGPELQQRVIRALAPALRASGTRAKISAMDETNPEVFARNWHSYPAEVRALVDRMNVHTYGTAGRTTVRDLAKAAGKPLWMSEVEGDWGDGQDFADMSPGLGLAQHMVDDLRELEPRAWVFWQPVEDYDNMKPGGESAKGGNWGSIQLPFSCTAEDTLDTCPIRTNTKFDTARNFTHYIKPGDRLIKVDDTSSAAAVAENGRGATVVHVNSTTAERTVTVDLSKFARVSRGATVTPVVTSAGGKLERHPAIGVTGRKATFTVPAESVTSFVVTGVSGVAEDAAVPRKDATYRLTGVHSGKHLTATETGLVVKSAGAPGGTPRWQLRGIGGATGSTRRHVITDPAGGKRLTVRATGNHAPVLEPDRAAPDQLRSA
;
A
#
# COMPACT_ATOMS: atom_id res chain seq x y z
N MET A 1 -8.26 35.25 52.72
CA MET A 1 -7.71 35.10 54.09
C MET A 1 -6.84 33.87 54.20
N ALA A 2 -5.72 34.04 54.88
CA ALA A 2 -4.66 33.07 55.31
C ALA A 2 -3.50 32.83 54.32
N ARG A 3 -2.48 33.67 54.52
CA ARG A 3 -1.08 33.46 54.13
C ARG A 3 -0.48 32.29 54.95
N ARG A 4 0.36 31.47 54.33
CA ARG A 4 1.36 30.69 55.03
C ARG A 4 2.77 30.94 54.47
N THR A 5 3.61 31.40 55.37
CA THR A 5 5.00 31.79 55.29
C THR A 5 5.95 30.60 55.02
N ARG A 6 6.95 30.87 54.15
CA ARG A 6 8.11 29.97 53.93
C ARG A 6 9.24 30.35 54.89
N THR A 7 9.71 29.40 55.69
CA THR A 7 10.91 29.52 56.50
C THR A 7 12.13 29.07 55.70
N ARG A 8 13.11 29.94 55.54
CA ARG A 8 14.45 29.64 55.03
C ARG A 8 15.33 29.17 56.16
N ARG A 9 16.03 28.03 56.01
CA ARG A 9 17.15 27.66 56.87
C ARG A 9 18.46 27.97 56.14
N LEU A 10 19.28 28.83 56.74
CA LEU A 10 20.69 29.02 56.46
C LEU A 10 21.50 27.88 57.03
N VAL A 11 22.44 27.34 56.27
CA VAL A 11 23.52 26.46 56.75
C VAL A 11 24.83 27.20 56.45
N ALA A 12 25.58 27.45 57.51
CA ALA A 12 26.89 28.08 57.44
C ALA A 12 27.97 27.08 57.00
N ALA A 13 28.80 27.49 56.02
CA ALA A 13 29.96 26.69 55.59
C ALA A 13 31.22 27.19 56.35
N VAL A 14 31.90 26.26 57.01
CA VAL A 14 33.24 26.47 57.60
C VAL A 14 34.29 26.19 56.53
N GLY A 15 35.13 27.18 56.24
CA GLY A 15 36.24 27.02 55.30
C GLY A 15 37.44 26.34 55.96
N ILE A 16 38.00 25.42 55.23
CA ILE A 16 39.34 24.82 55.52
C ILE A 16 40.20 25.12 54.29
N THR A 17 41.22 25.96 54.48
CA THR A 17 42.23 26.31 53.48
C THR A 17 43.30 25.21 53.48
N ALA A 18 43.40 24.47 52.39
CA ALA A 18 44.50 23.56 52.14
C ALA A 18 45.34 24.06 51.00
N LEU A 19 46.60 24.32 51.23
CA LEU A 19 47.61 24.61 50.20
C LEU A 19 47.82 23.33 49.38
N ALA A 20 47.55 23.40 48.06
CA ALA A 20 47.90 22.33 47.14
C ALA A 20 48.98 22.85 46.18
N THR A 21 50.15 22.23 46.22
CA THR A 21 51.24 22.34 45.27
C THR A 21 50.78 21.88 43.89
N GLY A 22 50.94 22.75 42.89
CA GLY A 22 50.55 22.48 41.53
C GLY A 22 51.43 21.45 40.84
N ALA A 23 50.85 20.30 40.52
CA ALA A 23 51.37 19.42 39.48
C ALA A 23 50.54 19.67 38.22
N ALA A 24 51.17 20.23 37.18
CA ALA A 24 50.57 20.39 35.87
C ALA A 24 50.32 19.01 35.23
N LEU A 25 49.08 18.55 35.27
CA LEU A 25 48.63 17.41 34.48
C LEU A 25 48.53 17.83 33.01
N ILE A 26 49.48 17.36 32.19
CA ILE A 26 49.40 17.37 30.75
C ILE A 26 48.26 16.41 30.38
N THR A 27 47.06 16.94 30.11
CA THR A 27 45.96 16.16 29.51
C THR A 27 46.32 15.94 28.03
N VAL A 28 46.80 14.73 27.71
CA VAL A 28 46.86 14.24 26.33
C VAL A 28 45.39 14.13 25.84
N PRO A 29 44.99 14.80 24.75
CA PRO A 29 43.67 14.63 24.22
C PRO A 29 43.49 13.16 23.82
N GLN A 30 42.59 12.43 24.49
CA GLN A 30 42.15 11.12 24.00
C GLN A 30 41.56 11.32 22.61
N PRO A 31 41.95 10.48 21.63
CA PRO A 31 41.26 10.50 20.36
C PRO A 31 39.77 10.24 20.64
N ALA A 32 38.89 11.11 20.09
CA ALA A 32 37.46 10.92 20.15
C ALA A 32 37.16 9.49 19.69
N ALA A 33 36.50 8.71 20.55
CA ALA A 33 36.05 7.38 20.16
C ALA A 33 35.16 7.56 18.95
N VAL A 34 35.60 7.09 17.78
CA VAL A 34 34.75 7.00 16.59
C VAL A 34 33.59 6.13 17.01
N ALA A 35 32.38 6.69 17.05
CA ALA A 35 31.18 5.92 17.37
C ALA A 35 31.14 4.73 16.41
N ALA A 36 31.07 3.53 16.93
CA ALA A 36 31.04 2.33 16.10
C ALA A 36 29.80 2.44 15.20
N THR A 37 30.01 2.42 13.89
CA THR A 37 28.95 2.46 12.90
C THR A 37 27.96 1.32 13.20
N ALA A 38 26.66 1.63 13.35
CA ALA A 38 25.66 0.62 13.64
C ALA A 38 25.67 -0.45 12.54
N ALA A 39 25.86 -1.71 12.91
CA ALA A 39 25.94 -2.81 11.95
C ALA A 39 24.60 -3.58 11.89
N VAL A 40 24.13 -3.84 10.69
CA VAL A 40 22.93 -4.64 10.41
C VAL A 40 23.28 -5.79 9.49
N THR A 41 22.75 -6.97 9.78
CA THR A 41 22.81 -8.11 8.86
C THR A 41 21.42 -8.38 8.29
N VAL A 42 21.31 -8.37 6.98
CA VAL A 42 20.07 -8.60 6.23
C VAL A 42 20.16 -9.97 5.55
N ARG A 43 19.22 -10.88 5.86
CA ARG A 43 19.19 -12.25 5.31
C ARG A 43 17.94 -12.46 4.46
N PRO A 44 18.02 -12.27 3.14
CA PRO A 44 16.91 -12.65 2.26
C PRO A 44 16.72 -14.17 2.28
N ASP A 45 15.47 -14.60 2.53
CA ASP A 45 15.11 -16.01 2.68
C ASP A 45 14.22 -16.50 1.53
N PRO A 46 14.79 -17.19 0.52
CA PRO A 46 14.04 -17.70 -0.62
C PRO A 46 13.17 -18.92 -0.30
N SER A 47 13.22 -19.44 0.93
CA SER A 47 12.32 -20.53 1.35
C SER A 47 10.88 -20.06 1.51
N TYR A 48 10.69 -18.78 1.77
CA TYR A 48 9.40 -18.12 1.85
C TYR A 48 9.19 -17.22 0.62
N ARG A 49 8.66 -17.81 -0.44
CA ARG A 49 8.47 -17.19 -1.75
C ARG A 49 6.99 -16.95 -2.01
N GLN A 50 6.64 -15.73 -2.34
CA GLN A 50 5.28 -15.36 -2.71
C GLN A 50 4.96 -15.70 -4.16
N GLU A 51 3.72 -15.47 -4.57
CA GLU A 51 3.33 -15.52 -5.98
C GLU A 51 4.07 -14.43 -6.77
N LYS A 52 3.97 -14.47 -8.10
CA LYS A 52 4.58 -13.44 -8.95
C LYS A 52 4.04 -12.06 -8.58
N PHE A 53 4.95 -11.12 -8.40
CA PHE A 53 4.64 -9.70 -8.25
C PHE A 53 4.15 -9.16 -9.60
N GLU A 54 2.97 -8.56 -9.62
CA GLU A 54 2.33 -8.04 -10.83
C GLU A 54 2.86 -6.67 -11.20
N GLY A 55 3.32 -5.90 -10.21
CA GLY A 55 4.03 -4.64 -10.49
C GLY A 55 3.62 -3.47 -9.63
N TRP A 56 3.95 -2.29 -10.16
CA TRP A 56 3.78 -0.98 -9.54
C TRP A 56 2.77 -0.18 -10.35
N GLY A 57 1.89 0.55 -9.69
CA GLY A 57 0.83 1.24 -10.38
C GLY A 57 0.46 2.60 -9.85
N THR A 58 -0.52 3.22 -10.52
CA THR A 58 -1.18 4.46 -10.11
C THR A 58 -2.64 4.45 -10.48
N SER A 59 -3.48 5.11 -9.67
CA SER A 59 -4.80 5.55 -10.12
C SER A 59 -4.64 6.74 -11.08
N LEU A 60 -5.50 6.80 -12.11
CA LEU A 60 -5.57 7.89 -13.08
C LEU A 60 -6.54 8.99 -12.61
N ALA A 61 -6.76 9.13 -11.31
CA ALA A 61 -7.70 10.07 -10.73
C ALA A 61 -7.32 11.55 -11.00
N TRP A 62 -7.45 12.40 -10.08
CA TRP A 62 -7.34 13.86 -10.20
C TRP A 62 -6.34 14.37 -11.25
N PHE A 63 -5.08 13.88 -11.20
CA PHE A 63 -4.07 14.40 -12.12
C PHE A 63 -4.39 14.11 -13.58
N ALA A 64 -4.88 12.92 -13.90
CA ALA A 64 -5.19 12.55 -15.28
C ALA A 64 -6.39 13.33 -15.81
N ASN A 65 -7.39 13.56 -14.95
CA ASN A 65 -8.54 14.38 -15.29
C ASN A 65 -8.13 15.84 -15.61
N VAL A 66 -7.23 16.43 -14.83
CA VAL A 66 -6.73 17.79 -15.06
C VAL A 66 -5.77 17.83 -16.24
N THR A 67 -4.71 17.03 -16.18
CA THR A 67 -3.56 17.19 -17.08
C THR A 67 -3.78 16.62 -18.48
N GLY A 68 -4.81 15.78 -18.68
CA GLY A 68 -5.15 15.27 -20.02
C GLY A 68 -5.53 16.36 -21.04
N GLY A 69 -5.90 17.54 -20.56
CA GLY A 69 -6.17 18.73 -21.39
C GLY A 69 -4.96 19.67 -21.58
N TYR A 70 -3.82 19.40 -20.96
CA TYR A 70 -2.66 20.27 -21.00
C TYR A 70 -1.91 20.20 -22.34
N PRO A 71 -1.00 21.16 -22.62
CA PRO A 71 -0.11 21.11 -23.78
C PRO A 71 0.63 19.78 -23.89
N GLU A 72 0.84 19.33 -25.12
CA GLU A 72 1.43 18.01 -25.41
C GLU A 72 2.78 17.80 -24.75
N GLU A 73 3.65 18.82 -24.72
CA GLU A 73 4.97 18.70 -24.09
C GLU A 73 4.91 18.43 -22.58
N ILE A 74 3.93 19.02 -21.88
CA ILE A 74 3.71 18.83 -20.45
C ILE A 74 3.19 17.40 -20.20
N ARG A 75 2.16 16.98 -20.94
CA ARG A 75 1.57 15.63 -20.84
C ARG A 75 2.60 14.55 -21.11
N GLN A 76 3.39 14.70 -22.19
CA GLN A 76 4.43 13.75 -22.54
C GLN A 76 5.57 13.72 -21.50
N LYS A 77 5.92 14.85 -20.91
CA LYS A 77 6.90 14.89 -19.82
C LYS A 77 6.39 14.14 -18.58
N LEU A 78 5.13 14.33 -18.20
CA LEU A 78 4.50 13.59 -17.11
C LEU A 78 4.44 12.08 -17.41
N ALA A 79 4.03 11.70 -18.62
CA ALA A 79 3.96 10.30 -19.02
C ALA A 79 5.33 9.61 -18.92
N ARG A 80 6.41 10.27 -19.37
CA ARG A 80 7.77 9.75 -19.20
C ARG A 80 8.15 9.57 -17.74
N LEU A 81 7.86 10.55 -16.88
CA LEU A 81 8.17 10.43 -15.45
C LEU A 81 7.42 9.29 -14.76
N LEU A 82 6.22 8.95 -15.22
CA LEU A 82 5.39 7.91 -14.61
C LEU A 82 5.67 6.51 -15.16
N PHE A 83 5.78 6.37 -16.49
CA PHE A 83 5.67 5.06 -17.13
C PHE A 83 6.93 4.60 -17.86
N ASP A 84 7.83 5.52 -18.26
CA ASP A 84 9.06 5.13 -18.95
C ASP A 84 10.08 4.51 -17.97
N ASP A 85 11.02 3.72 -18.50
CA ASP A 85 12.03 2.98 -17.72
C ASP A 85 12.96 3.85 -16.87
N ASP A 86 13.16 5.12 -17.22
CA ASP A 86 13.94 6.10 -16.46
C ASP A 86 13.10 6.91 -15.46
N GLY A 87 11.78 6.80 -15.55
CA GLY A 87 10.80 7.35 -14.63
C GLY A 87 10.49 6.41 -13.46
N LEU A 88 9.22 6.37 -13.02
CA LEU A 88 8.73 5.42 -12.03
C LEU A 88 8.52 4.00 -12.59
N ALA A 89 8.57 3.82 -13.89
CA ALA A 89 8.38 2.55 -14.61
C ALA A 89 7.10 1.80 -14.17
N LEU A 90 5.99 2.52 -14.04
CA LEU A 90 4.71 1.95 -13.62
C LEU A 90 4.09 1.12 -14.75
N ASN A 91 3.57 -0.05 -14.42
CA ASN A 91 2.96 -0.99 -15.37
C ASN A 91 1.50 -1.34 -15.03
N ILE A 92 0.90 -0.66 -14.05
CA ILE A 92 -0.49 -0.85 -13.63
C ILE A 92 -1.18 0.50 -13.62
N ALA A 93 -2.39 0.57 -14.20
CA ALA A 93 -3.21 1.77 -14.16
C ALA A 93 -4.64 1.46 -13.71
N ARG A 94 -5.19 2.31 -12.83
CA ARG A 94 -6.56 2.26 -12.35
C ARG A 94 -7.33 3.45 -12.93
N TYR A 95 -8.32 3.18 -13.80
CA TYR A 95 -9.18 4.18 -14.43
C TYR A 95 -10.38 4.48 -13.54
N ASN A 96 -10.57 5.75 -13.15
CA ASN A 96 -11.72 6.18 -12.35
C ASN A 96 -12.95 6.43 -13.24
N ILE A 97 -14.00 5.63 -13.05
CA ILE A 97 -15.30 5.86 -13.69
C ILE A 97 -16.03 6.93 -12.88
N GLY A 98 -16.18 8.14 -13.44
CA GLY A 98 -16.80 9.26 -12.76
C GLY A 98 -18.29 9.09 -12.49
N GLY A 99 -18.74 9.62 -11.36
CA GLY A 99 -20.16 9.80 -11.05
C GLY A 99 -20.76 10.97 -11.81
N GLY A 100 -20.00 12.05 -11.94
CA GLY A 100 -20.40 13.29 -12.59
C GLY A 100 -21.41 14.12 -11.79
N ASN A 101 -21.22 15.44 -11.76
CA ASN A 101 -22.15 16.37 -11.13
C ASN A 101 -23.42 16.53 -11.98
N ALA A 102 -24.56 16.83 -11.32
CA ALA A 102 -25.78 17.21 -12.03
C ALA A 102 -25.54 18.45 -12.90
N PRO A 103 -26.26 18.58 -14.04
CA PRO A 103 -26.04 19.67 -14.98
C PRO A 103 -26.24 21.09 -14.42
N ASP A 104 -27.11 21.23 -13.41
CA ASP A 104 -27.41 22.49 -12.71
C ASP A 104 -26.51 22.75 -11.50
N VAL A 105 -25.60 21.82 -11.14
CA VAL A 105 -24.67 21.96 -10.03
C VAL A 105 -23.34 22.54 -10.52
N LYS A 106 -22.94 23.68 -9.98
CA LYS A 106 -21.61 24.25 -10.24
C LYS A 106 -20.53 23.34 -9.70
N ASP A 107 -19.36 23.37 -10.37
CA ASP A 107 -18.21 22.64 -9.84
C ASP A 107 -17.78 23.22 -8.49
N TYR A 108 -17.68 22.35 -7.49
CA TYR A 108 -17.36 22.68 -6.10
C TYR A 108 -16.26 21.79 -5.53
N LEU A 109 -15.78 20.84 -6.34
CA LEU A 109 -14.71 19.95 -5.96
C LEU A 109 -13.35 20.59 -6.26
N ARG A 110 -12.30 20.11 -5.60
CA ARG A 110 -10.93 20.55 -5.95
C ARG A 110 -10.62 20.18 -7.40
N ALA A 111 -9.62 20.85 -7.97
CA ALA A 111 -9.19 20.58 -9.33
C ALA A 111 -8.92 19.07 -9.54
N GLY A 112 -9.55 18.49 -10.55
CA GLY A 112 -9.49 17.06 -10.88
C GLY A 112 -10.40 16.16 -10.04
N GLY A 113 -10.99 16.65 -8.94
CA GLY A 113 -11.84 15.87 -8.06
C GLY A 113 -13.23 15.54 -8.60
N ALA A 114 -13.72 16.31 -9.58
CA ALA A 114 -14.93 16.02 -10.33
C ALA A 114 -14.57 15.27 -11.62
N VAL A 115 -15.15 14.10 -11.82
CA VAL A 115 -14.91 13.28 -13.02
C VAL A 115 -16.19 13.16 -13.82
N GLU A 116 -16.11 13.44 -15.13
CA GLU A 116 -17.29 13.40 -16.01
C GLU A 116 -17.89 11.99 -16.04
N GLY A 117 -19.21 11.90 -15.81
CA GLY A 117 -19.93 10.64 -15.92
C GLY A 117 -20.17 10.21 -17.37
N TRP A 118 -20.21 8.90 -17.61
CA TRP A 118 -20.47 8.30 -18.92
C TRP A 118 -21.96 8.36 -19.34
N TRP A 119 -22.77 9.11 -18.61
CA TRP A 119 -24.19 9.33 -18.87
C TRP A 119 -24.43 10.62 -19.65
N ARG A 120 -25.57 10.68 -20.32
CA ARG A 120 -26.06 11.87 -21.01
C ARG A 120 -27.45 12.21 -20.50
N ALA A 121 -27.56 13.28 -19.73
CA ALA A 121 -28.86 13.75 -19.25
C ALA A 121 -29.67 14.42 -20.39
N PRO A 122 -31.00 14.29 -20.38
CA PRO A 122 -31.89 15.08 -21.23
C PRO A 122 -31.67 16.59 -21.04
N GLU A 123 -32.00 17.40 -22.06
CA GLU A 123 -31.93 18.85 -21.93
C GLU A 123 -32.85 19.38 -20.84
N GLY A 124 -32.35 20.28 -20.00
CA GLY A 124 -33.07 20.87 -18.87
C GLY A 124 -33.12 20.00 -17.60
N THR A 125 -32.43 18.86 -17.59
CA THR A 125 -32.33 18.02 -16.38
C THR A 125 -31.66 18.79 -15.26
N THR A 126 -32.25 18.73 -14.08
CA THR A 126 -31.78 19.29 -12.82
C THR A 126 -31.43 18.16 -11.84
N ARG A 127 -30.80 18.50 -10.75
CA ARG A 127 -30.45 17.57 -9.65
C ARG A 127 -31.67 16.81 -9.07
N GLU A 128 -32.86 17.36 -9.20
CA GLU A 128 -34.10 16.72 -8.73
C GLU A 128 -34.63 15.63 -9.70
N ASP A 129 -34.16 15.60 -10.95
CA ASP A 129 -34.62 14.67 -11.98
C ASP A 129 -33.78 13.40 -11.96
N THR A 130 -34.23 12.31 -11.36
CA THR A 130 -33.41 11.13 -11.08
C THR A 130 -33.86 9.82 -11.76
N GLY A 131 -34.94 9.82 -12.52
CA GLY A 131 -35.53 8.59 -13.06
C GLY A 131 -35.42 8.42 -14.58
N TRP A 132 -34.51 9.12 -15.22
CA TRP A 132 -34.41 9.22 -16.69
C TRP A 132 -33.43 8.22 -17.32
N TRP A 133 -32.48 7.70 -16.58
CA TRP A 133 -31.38 6.90 -17.11
C TRP A 133 -31.76 5.42 -17.26
N ASP A 134 -31.50 4.83 -18.43
CA ASP A 134 -31.59 3.39 -18.71
C ASP A 134 -30.30 2.89 -19.37
N ALA A 135 -29.62 1.94 -18.74
CA ALA A 135 -28.40 1.32 -19.27
C ALA A 135 -28.56 0.73 -20.69
N LYS A 136 -29.78 0.39 -21.10
CA LYS A 136 -30.10 -0.21 -22.39
C LYS A 136 -30.35 0.81 -23.48
N ASP A 137 -30.66 2.05 -23.13
CA ASP A 137 -30.84 3.12 -24.10
C ASP A 137 -29.47 3.72 -24.50
N PRO A 138 -29.02 3.57 -25.75
CA PRO A 138 -27.77 4.18 -26.18
C PRO A 138 -27.78 5.72 -26.11
N ALA A 139 -28.95 6.36 -26.10
CA ALA A 139 -29.09 7.83 -26.02
C ALA A 139 -28.68 8.35 -24.64
N ASP A 140 -28.83 7.54 -23.58
CA ASP A 140 -28.48 7.90 -22.21
C ASP A 140 -26.98 7.79 -21.90
N TRP A 141 -26.18 7.35 -22.87
CA TRP A 141 -24.74 7.26 -22.75
C TRP A 141 -24.02 8.39 -23.46
N ASN A 142 -23.02 8.98 -22.80
CA ASN A 142 -22.11 9.95 -23.40
C ASN A 142 -20.81 9.26 -23.89
N PRO A 143 -20.68 8.93 -25.19
CA PRO A 143 -19.48 8.28 -25.71
C PRO A 143 -18.25 9.20 -25.73
N ARG A 144 -18.42 10.51 -25.46
CA ARG A 144 -17.33 11.49 -25.43
C ARG A 144 -16.93 11.90 -24.02
N ALA A 145 -17.55 11.30 -23.00
CA ALA A 145 -17.25 11.61 -21.60
C ALA A 145 -15.77 11.40 -21.28
N ASP A 146 -15.29 12.17 -20.31
CA ASP A 146 -13.98 12.00 -19.67
C ASP A 146 -12.80 11.97 -20.68
N ALA A 147 -12.82 12.88 -21.65
CA ALA A 147 -11.82 12.93 -22.73
C ALA A 147 -10.40 13.10 -22.22
N THR A 148 -10.22 13.78 -21.09
CA THR A 148 -8.91 14.07 -20.49
C THR A 148 -8.26 12.83 -19.90
N GLN A 149 -8.97 12.07 -19.06
CA GLN A 149 -8.45 10.82 -18.51
C GLN A 149 -8.27 9.76 -19.62
N ARG A 150 -9.14 9.74 -20.61
CA ARG A 150 -9.04 8.84 -21.77
C ARG A 150 -7.83 9.15 -22.67
N TRP A 151 -7.38 10.41 -22.74
CA TRP A 151 -6.10 10.73 -23.37
C TRP A 151 -4.95 9.95 -22.71
N TRP A 152 -4.95 9.86 -21.38
CA TRP A 152 -3.95 9.07 -20.66
C TRP A 152 -4.04 7.59 -21.01
N VAL A 153 -5.26 7.03 -21.09
CA VAL A 153 -5.43 5.63 -21.49
C VAL A 153 -4.77 5.38 -22.85
N ASP A 154 -5.03 6.22 -23.85
CA ASP A 154 -4.43 6.06 -25.17
C ASP A 154 -2.92 6.20 -25.16
N ARG A 155 -2.38 7.14 -24.36
CA ARG A 155 -0.95 7.38 -24.28
C ARG A 155 -0.18 6.22 -23.65
N ILE A 156 -0.74 5.59 -22.62
CA ILE A 156 -0.02 4.60 -21.80
C ILE A 156 -0.41 3.15 -22.07
N LYS A 157 -1.40 2.88 -22.91
CA LYS A 157 -1.95 1.52 -23.09
C LYS A 157 -0.96 0.45 -23.51
N ASN A 158 0.18 0.83 -24.08
CA ASN A 158 1.23 -0.10 -24.45
C ASN A 158 2.28 -0.32 -23.32
N ASP A 159 2.24 0.51 -22.29
CA ASP A 159 3.15 0.48 -21.14
C ASP A 159 2.51 -0.25 -19.95
N ILE A 160 1.19 -0.51 -20.02
CA ILE A 160 0.39 -1.08 -18.93
C ILE A 160 0.11 -2.57 -19.16
N ASP A 161 0.54 -3.40 -18.21
CA ASP A 161 0.27 -4.83 -18.18
C ASP A 161 -1.09 -5.17 -17.56
N HIS A 162 -1.52 -4.37 -16.56
CA HIS A 162 -2.74 -4.61 -15.79
C HIS A 162 -3.60 -3.35 -15.70
N TRP A 163 -4.85 -3.47 -16.13
CA TRP A 163 -5.87 -2.43 -16.04
C TRP A 163 -6.94 -2.79 -15.02
N GLU A 164 -7.27 -1.85 -14.17
CA GLU A 164 -8.45 -1.87 -13.33
C GLU A 164 -9.34 -0.66 -13.62
N THR A 165 -10.65 -0.83 -13.61
CA THR A 165 -11.59 0.28 -13.48
C THR A 165 -12.12 0.32 -12.06
N PHE A 166 -12.36 1.52 -11.51
CA PHE A 166 -12.93 1.69 -10.17
C PHE A 166 -13.83 2.91 -10.13
N SER A 167 -14.60 3.10 -9.07
CA SER A 167 -15.50 4.24 -8.93
C SER A 167 -15.42 4.84 -7.52
N ASN A 168 -15.21 6.16 -7.48
CA ASN A 168 -15.25 6.92 -6.22
C ASN A 168 -16.70 7.16 -5.75
N SER A 169 -17.64 7.36 -6.68
CA SER A 169 -19.05 7.65 -6.37
C SER A 169 -19.98 7.12 -7.44
N PRO A 170 -21.18 6.68 -7.08
CA PRO A 170 -22.24 6.48 -8.06
C PRO A 170 -22.58 7.80 -8.77
N PRO A 171 -23.17 7.75 -9.99
CA PRO A 171 -23.77 8.91 -10.63
C PRO A 171 -24.73 9.67 -9.70
N TRP A 172 -24.69 10.99 -9.78
CA TRP A 172 -25.45 11.87 -8.87
C TRP A 172 -26.93 11.48 -8.75
N PHE A 173 -27.58 11.06 -9.83
CA PHE A 173 -29.00 10.67 -9.86
C PHE A 173 -29.27 9.34 -9.16
N MET A 174 -28.25 8.54 -8.87
CA MET A 174 -28.34 7.32 -8.06
C MET A 174 -28.01 7.56 -6.59
N THR A 175 -27.52 8.76 -6.22
CA THR A 175 -27.16 9.10 -4.85
C THR A 175 -28.36 9.65 -4.07
N ARG A 176 -28.34 9.52 -2.74
CA ARG A 176 -29.40 10.06 -1.86
C ARG A 176 -29.34 11.58 -1.75
N SER A 177 -28.15 12.15 -1.74
CA SER A 177 -27.97 13.60 -1.64
C SER A 177 -28.18 14.34 -2.96
N GLY A 178 -28.12 13.64 -4.11
CA GLY A 178 -28.05 14.26 -5.44
C GLY A 178 -26.68 14.85 -5.76
N TYR A 179 -25.65 14.54 -4.95
CA TYR A 179 -24.26 15.00 -5.11
C TYR A 179 -23.30 13.80 -5.14
N VAL A 180 -22.13 13.99 -5.74
CA VAL A 180 -21.11 12.94 -5.88
C VAL A 180 -20.02 12.99 -4.80
N SER A 181 -19.98 14.02 -3.95
CA SER A 181 -19.00 14.14 -2.87
C SER A 181 -19.40 13.44 -1.57
N GLY A 182 -20.55 12.78 -1.55
CA GLY A 182 -21.07 12.09 -0.38
C GLY A 182 -22.43 12.57 0.11
N GLY A 183 -22.83 12.09 1.26
CA GLY A 183 -24.11 12.40 1.89
C GLY A 183 -24.07 13.66 2.75
N PHE A 184 -25.27 14.17 3.13
CA PHE A 184 -25.38 15.17 4.20
C PHE A 184 -25.06 14.56 5.57
N ASP A 185 -25.28 13.27 5.72
CA ASP A 185 -24.79 12.44 6.83
C ASP A 185 -23.81 11.41 6.26
N ALA A 186 -22.53 11.58 6.57
CA ALA A 186 -21.45 10.76 6.06
C ALA A 186 -21.45 9.31 6.59
N ALA A 187 -22.28 8.99 7.59
CA ALA A 187 -22.41 7.65 8.15
C ALA A 187 -23.55 6.84 7.51
N GLN A 188 -24.31 7.44 6.58
CA GLN A 188 -25.41 6.78 5.91
C GLN A 188 -25.06 6.39 4.46
N ASP A 189 -25.61 5.25 4.04
CA ASP A 189 -25.49 4.77 2.67
C ASP A 189 -25.89 5.85 1.66
N GLN A 190 -24.98 6.17 0.76
CA GLN A 190 -25.18 7.23 -0.22
C GLN A 190 -25.82 6.73 -1.52
N LEU A 191 -25.48 5.54 -1.97
CA LEU A 191 -26.20 4.91 -3.07
C LEU A 191 -27.64 4.55 -2.62
N LYS A 192 -28.65 4.93 -3.41
CA LYS A 192 -30.03 4.45 -3.23
C LYS A 192 -30.03 2.93 -3.40
N ALA A 193 -30.54 2.19 -2.42
CA ALA A 193 -30.53 0.72 -2.46
C ALA A 193 -31.27 0.14 -3.70
N ALA A 194 -32.26 0.84 -4.21
CA ALA A 194 -32.99 0.48 -5.43
C ALA A 194 -32.13 0.67 -6.70
N SER A 195 -31.11 1.50 -6.67
CA SER A 195 -30.22 1.78 -7.81
C SER A 195 -29.00 0.86 -7.88
N ALA A 196 -28.90 -0.18 -7.05
CA ALA A 196 -27.74 -1.07 -7.04
C ALA A 196 -27.53 -1.82 -8.37
N ASP A 197 -28.63 -2.25 -9.02
CA ASP A 197 -28.58 -2.92 -10.32
C ASP A 197 -28.19 -1.93 -11.44
N ASP A 198 -28.74 -0.71 -11.42
CA ASP A 198 -28.41 0.35 -12.38
C ASP A 198 -26.96 0.80 -12.22
N PHE A 199 -26.49 0.95 -10.99
CA PHE A 199 -25.07 1.29 -10.73
C PHE A 199 -24.13 0.21 -11.25
N ALA A 200 -24.45 -1.05 -11.01
CA ALA A 200 -23.68 -2.19 -11.55
C ALA A 200 -23.68 -2.20 -13.08
N ALA A 201 -24.83 -1.91 -13.72
CA ALA A 201 -24.95 -1.82 -15.17
C ALA A 201 -24.15 -0.63 -15.73
N TYR A 202 -24.17 0.51 -15.04
CA TYR A 202 -23.36 1.70 -15.37
C TYR A 202 -21.88 1.39 -15.38
N LEU A 203 -21.35 0.82 -14.29
CA LEU A 203 -19.94 0.49 -14.16
C LEU A 203 -19.49 -0.53 -15.22
N ALA A 204 -20.24 -1.61 -15.39
CA ALA A 204 -19.95 -2.65 -16.38
C ALA A 204 -20.02 -2.09 -17.83
N GLY A 205 -20.99 -1.21 -18.09
CA GLY A 205 -21.17 -0.56 -19.38
C GLY A 205 -20.06 0.43 -19.70
N ALA A 206 -19.63 1.26 -18.75
CA ALA A 206 -18.51 2.19 -18.91
C ALA A 206 -17.20 1.43 -19.15
N THR A 207 -16.92 0.39 -18.34
CA THR A 207 -15.76 -0.49 -18.51
C THR A 207 -15.71 -1.09 -19.91
N ARG A 208 -16.83 -1.64 -20.39
CA ARG A 208 -16.90 -2.24 -21.74
C ARG A 208 -16.67 -1.22 -22.86
N ARG A 209 -17.17 0.01 -22.70
CA ARG A 209 -16.94 1.10 -23.68
C ARG A 209 -15.48 1.49 -23.71
N LEU A 210 -14.87 1.67 -22.55
CA LEU A 210 -13.44 1.97 -22.42
C LEU A 210 -12.59 0.90 -23.12
N GLU A 211 -12.83 -0.39 -22.84
CA GLU A 211 -12.13 -1.50 -23.49
C GLU A 211 -12.25 -1.46 -25.03
N LYS A 212 -13.48 -1.27 -25.51
CA LYS A 212 -13.77 -1.30 -26.95
C LYS A 212 -13.15 -0.13 -27.70
N GLU A 213 -13.18 1.04 -27.09
CA GLU A 213 -12.72 2.28 -27.74
C GLU A 213 -11.20 2.36 -27.78
N HIS A 214 -10.54 2.00 -26.68
CA HIS A 214 -9.08 2.15 -26.56
C HIS A 214 -8.31 0.86 -26.89
N GLY A 215 -9.00 -0.25 -27.13
CA GLY A 215 -8.37 -1.53 -27.41
C GLY A 215 -7.62 -2.15 -26.22
N ILE A 216 -7.97 -1.75 -25.03
CA ILE A 216 -7.39 -2.29 -23.79
C ILE A 216 -8.22 -3.48 -23.27
N LYS A 217 -7.63 -4.22 -22.34
CA LYS A 217 -8.30 -5.28 -21.60
C LYS A 217 -8.28 -4.93 -20.12
N VAL A 218 -9.45 -4.77 -19.52
CA VAL A 218 -9.59 -4.55 -18.09
C VAL A 218 -9.59 -5.89 -17.36
N ASP A 219 -8.72 -6.07 -16.38
CA ASP A 219 -8.61 -7.30 -15.60
C ASP A 219 -9.68 -7.36 -14.51
N THR A 220 -9.90 -6.24 -13.82
CA THR A 220 -10.89 -6.14 -12.72
C THR A 220 -11.60 -4.79 -12.69
N LEU A 221 -12.77 -4.81 -12.06
CA LEU A 221 -13.54 -3.63 -11.71
C LEU A 221 -13.81 -3.65 -10.20
N ASP A 222 -13.40 -2.57 -9.51
CA ASP A 222 -13.77 -2.31 -8.11
C ASP A 222 -14.91 -1.28 -8.05
N PRO A 223 -16.10 -1.64 -7.56
CA PRO A 223 -17.24 -0.71 -7.53
C PRO A 223 -17.17 0.31 -6.39
N PHE A 224 -16.10 0.32 -5.62
CA PHE A 224 -16.00 1.11 -4.40
C PHE A 224 -14.70 1.90 -4.32
N ASN A 225 -14.72 2.92 -3.46
CA ASN A 225 -13.54 3.59 -2.91
C ASN A 225 -13.83 4.02 -1.48
N GLU A 226 -13.11 3.44 -0.52
CA GLU A 226 -13.21 3.72 0.92
C GLU A 226 -14.67 3.75 1.44
N PRO A 227 -15.48 2.73 1.09
CA PRO A 227 -16.93 2.82 1.21
C PRO A 227 -17.43 2.83 2.66
N ASN A 228 -16.75 2.18 3.61
CA ASN A 228 -17.22 2.10 5.01
C ASN A 228 -16.47 3.10 5.92
N THR A 229 -16.40 4.34 5.47
CA THR A 229 -15.82 5.48 6.19
C THR A 229 -16.89 6.54 6.46
N THR A 230 -16.60 7.54 7.28
CA THR A 230 -17.53 8.58 7.68
C THR A 230 -17.07 10.00 7.33
N TYR A 231 -16.30 10.15 6.26
CA TYR A 231 -15.83 11.46 5.82
C TYR A 231 -16.34 11.88 4.43
N TRP A 232 -17.00 10.98 3.67
CA TRP A 232 -17.64 11.35 2.41
C TRP A 232 -18.91 12.15 2.67
N SER A 233 -18.81 13.47 2.57
CA SER A 233 -19.92 14.37 2.89
C SER A 233 -20.01 15.55 1.94
N THR A 234 -21.23 15.94 1.63
CA THR A 234 -21.55 17.19 0.93
C THR A 234 -21.91 18.27 1.95
N ARG A 235 -21.31 19.44 1.84
CA ARG A 235 -21.68 20.61 2.63
C ARG A 235 -22.32 21.64 1.72
N LEU A 236 -23.37 22.30 2.23
CA LEU A 236 -24.03 23.40 1.53
C LEU A 236 -23.59 24.73 2.14
N GLY A 237 -23.36 25.72 1.29
CA GLY A 237 -23.18 27.11 1.67
C GLY A 237 -24.48 27.77 2.11
N SER A 238 -24.42 29.03 2.47
CA SER A 238 -25.60 29.82 2.89
C SER A 238 -26.60 30.08 1.76
N ASP A 239 -26.17 29.92 0.53
CA ASP A 239 -26.96 30.01 -0.71
C ASP A 239 -27.63 28.70 -1.12
N GLY A 240 -27.35 27.60 -0.39
CA GLY A 240 -27.85 26.26 -0.70
C GLY A 240 -27.02 25.50 -1.71
N GLU A 241 -25.94 26.09 -2.25
CA GLU A 241 -25.04 25.44 -3.19
C GLU A 241 -23.97 24.62 -2.47
N PRO A 242 -23.43 23.53 -3.07
CA PRO A 242 -22.38 22.74 -2.48
C PRO A 242 -21.05 23.50 -2.46
N VAL A 243 -20.28 23.32 -1.39
CA VAL A 243 -19.00 24.03 -1.19
C VAL A 243 -17.92 23.12 -0.61
N GLY A 244 -16.68 23.35 -1.06
CA GLY A 244 -15.47 22.81 -0.42
C GLY A 244 -15.34 21.30 -0.45
N GLY A 245 -15.86 20.63 -1.47
CA GLY A 245 -15.65 19.21 -1.68
C GLY A 245 -14.23 18.91 -2.17
N ARG A 246 -13.63 17.82 -1.69
CA ARG A 246 -12.30 17.39 -2.17
C ARG A 246 -12.42 16.60 -3.46
N GLN A 247 -13.25 15.58 -3.46
CA GLN A 247 -13.40 14.64 -4.58
C GLN A 247 -14.78 13.99 -4.53
N GLU A 248 -15.08 13.20 -5.55
CA GLU A 248 -16.16 12.23 -5.50
C GLU A 248 -15.92 11.19 -4.40
N GLY A 249 -16.99 10.75 -3.74
CA GLY A 249 -16.94 9.73 -2.69
C GLY A 249 -18.33 9.37 -2.19
N ALA A 250 -18.50 8.14 -1.73
CA ALA A 250 -19.79 7.67 -1.27
C ALA A 250 -19.66 6.64 -0.15
N HIS A 251 -20.31 6.91 0.99
CA HIS A 251 -20.45 5.88 2.02
C HIS A 251 -21.39 4.77 1.53
N MET A 252 -20.93 3.53 1.68
CA MET A 252 -21.71 2.30 1.48
C MET A 252 -21.34 1.30 2.56
N GLY A 253 -22.28 1.02 3.47
CA GLY A 253 -22.05 0.02 4.51
C GLY A 253 -21.98 -1.41 3.95
N PRO A 254 -21.49 -2.37 4.75
CA PRO A 254 -21.23 -3.73 4.27
C PRO A 254 -22.42 -4.46 3.64
N GLU A 255 -23.65 -4.15 4.06
CA GLU A 255 -24.86 -4.76 3.49
C GLU A 255 -25.13 -4.24 2.07
N LEU A 256 -24.96 -2.94 1.85
CA LEU A 256 -25.11 -2.34 0.53
C LEU A 256 -23.95 -2.76 -0.40
N GLN A 257 -22.72 -2.84 0.10
CA GLN A 257 -21.58 -3.39 -0.64
C GLN A 257 -21.90 -4.80 -1.16
N GLN A 258 -22.43 -5.68 -0.33
CA GLN A 258 -22.83 -7.03 -0.73
C GLN A 258 -23.90 -7.03 -1.83
N ARG A 259 -24.86 -6.11 -1.76
CA ARG A 259 -25.90 -5.95 -2.79
C ARG A 259 -25.29 -5.54 -4.12
N VAL A 260 -24.41 -4.55 -4.12
CA VAL A 260 -23.71 -4.08 -5.33
C VAL A 260 -22.84 -5.19 -5.93
N ILE A 261 -22.08 -5.94 -5.14
CA ILE A 261 -21.27 -7.08 -5.61
C ILE A 261 -22.15 -8.14 -6.29
N ARG A 262 -23.32 -8.48 -5.71
CA ARG A 262 -24.25 -9.43 -6.32
C ARG A 262 -24.82 -8.91 -7.65
N ALA A 263 -25.12 -7.63 -7.74
CA ALA A 263 -25.63 -6.99 -8.96
C ALA A 263 -24.54 -6.91 -10.05
N LEU A 264 -23.29 -6.65 -9.65
CA LEU A 264 -22.17 -6.46 -10.59
C LEU A 264 -21.81 -7.74 -11.34
N ALA A 265 -21.89 -8.90 -10.72
CA ALA A 265 -21.52 -10.16 -11.36
C ALA A 265 -22.36 -10.50 -12.62
N PRO A 266 -23.72 -10.39 -12.64
CA PRO A 266 -24.49 -10.52 -13.87
C PRO A 266 -24.31 -9.34 -14.82
N ALA A 267 -24.14 -8.10 -14.34
CA ALA A 267 -23.92 -6.92 -15.18
C ALA A 267 -22.65 -7.01 -16.02
N LEU A 268 -21.53 -7.46 -15.44
CA LEU A 268 -20.28 -7.72 -16.19
C LEU A 268 -20.49 -8.75 -17.30
N ARG A 269 -21.18 -9.85 -17.02
CA ARG A 269 -21.49 -10.84 -18.05
C ARG A 269 -22.36 -10.29 -19.17
N ALA A 270 -23.37 -9.49 -18.82
CA ALA A 270 -24.31 -8.89 -19.77
C ALA A 270 -23.65 -7.83 -20.67
N SER A 271 -22.69 -7.06 -20.14
CA SER A 271 -21.95 -6.04 -20.89
C SER A 271 -20.98 -6.61 -21.93
N GLY A 272 -20.59 -7.88 -21.77
CA GLY A 272 -19.60 -8.55 -22.62
C GLY A 272 -18.15 -8.19 -22.30
N THR A 273 -17.86 -7.51 -21.19
CA THR A 273 -16.50 -7.41 -20.65
C THR A 273 -16.06 -8.73 -20.03
N ARG A 274 -14.75 -8.95 -19.95
CA ARG A 274 -14.15 -10.08 -19.23
C ARG A 274 -13.58 -9.66 -17.89
N ALA A 275 -13.76 -8.40 -17.51
CA ALA A 275 -13.33 -7.92 -16.21
C ALA A 275 -13.97 -8.74 -15.10
N LYS A 276 -13.20 -8.99 -14.07
CA LYS A 276 -13.61 -9.68 -12.85
C LYS A 276 -13.90 -8.65 -11.76
N ILE A 277 -14.44 -9.09 -10.64
CA ILE A 277 -14.70 -8.20 -9.51
C ILE A 277 -13.49 -8.14 -8.60
N SER A 278 -12.95 -6.94 -8.40
CA SER A 278 -12.12 -6.62 -7.24
C SER A 278 -12.99 -5.95 -6.17
N ALA A 279 -12.58 -6.06 -4.93
CA ALA A 279 -13.22 -5.39 -3.81
C ALA A 279 -12.26 -5.43 -2.59
N MET A 280 -12.35 -4.47 -1.66
CA MET A 280 -13.42 -3.45 -1.59
C MET A 280 -12.84 -2.04 -1.41
N ASP A 281 -11.53 -1.86 -1.70
CA ASP A 281 -10.84 -0.57 -1.62
C ASP A 281 -11.07 0.18 -0.30
N GLU A 282 -11.08 -0.56 0.83
CA GLU A 282 -11.23 0.10 2.12
C GLU A 282 -9.97 0.84 2.54
N THR A 283 -10.15 1.98 3.21
CA THR A 283 -9.10 2.93 3.59
C THR A 283 -7.95 2.31 4.38
N ASN A 284 -8.20 1.19 5.07
CA ASN A 284 -7.18 0.48 5.83
C ASN A 284 -7.52 -1.00 6.04
N PRO A 285 -6.50 -1.84 6.38
CA PRO A 285 -6.68 -3.27 6.55
C PRO A 285 -7.65 -3.68 7.68
N GLU A 286 -7.81 -2.88 8.73
CA GLU A 286 -8.73 -3.23 9.82
C GLU A 286 -10.20 -3.10 9.38
N VAL A 287 -10.54 -2.04 8.65
CA VAL A 287 -11.88 -1.86 8.07
C VAL A 287 -12.15 -2.96 7.05
N PHE A 288 -11.21 -3.21 6.16
CA PHE A 288 -11.29 -4.32 5.19
C PHE A 288 -11.59 -5.66 5.88
N ALA A 289 -10.82 -6.01 6.90
CA ALA A 289 -10.99 -7.29 7.61
C ALA A 289 -12.39 -7.41 8.26
N ARG A 290 -12.89 -6.32 8.88
CA ARG A 290 -14.25 -6.32 9.45
C ARG A 290 -15.32 -6.55 8.39
N ASN A 291 -15.24 -5.83 7.27
CA ASN A 291 -16.21 -5.95 6.18
C ASN A 291 -16.13 -7.34 5.52
N TRP A 292 -14.93 -7.84 5.25
CA TRP A 292 -14.74 -9.18 4.69
C TRP A 292 -15.36 -10.28 5.56
N HIS A 293 -15.23 -10.16 6.88
CA HIS A 293 -15.85 -11.11 7.80
C HIS A 293 -17.39 -11.04 7.80
N SER A 294 -17.97 -9.88 7.53
CA SER A 294 -19.42 -9.71 7.43
C SER A 294 -20.02 -10.27 6.14
N TYR A 295 -19.20 -10.42 5.08
CA TYR A 295 -19.67 -10.94 3.81
C TYR A 295 -19.96 -12.45 3.93
N PRO A 296 -21.14 -12.92 3.50
CA PRO A 296 -21.42 -14.34 3.42
C PRO A 296 -20.58 -15.02 2.33
N ALA A 297 -20.48 -16.34 2.41
CA ALA A 297 -19.55 -17.11 1.56
C ALA A 297 -19.82 -16.93 0.06
N GLU A 298 -21.08 -16.81 -0.35
CA GLU A 298 -21.45 -16.61 -1.76
C GLU A 298 -21.05 -15.24 -2.30
N VAL A 299 -21.05 -14.18 -1.47
CA VAL A 299 -20.54 -12.86 -1.88
C VAL A 299 -19.02 -12.88 -1.96
N ARG A 300 -18.35 -13.46 -0.96
CA ARG A 300 -16.89 -13.63 -1.00
C ARG A 300 -16.44 -14.44 -2.22
N ALA A 301 -17.25 -15.38 -2.68
CA ALA A 301 -16.96 -16.16 -3.88
C ALA A 301 -16.99 -15.34 -5.19
N LEU A 302 -17.80 -14.27 -5.23
CA LEU A 302 -17.90 -13.37 -6.39
C LEU A 302 -16.69 -12.42 -6.52
N VAL A 303 -16.00 -12.12 -5.44
CA VAL A 303 -14.80 -11.28 -5.46
C VAL A 303 -13.62 -12.11 -5.95
N ASP A 304 -12.99 -11.72 -7.05
CA ASP A 304 -11.85 -12.42 -7.64
C ASP A 304 -10.51 -11.92 -7.10
N ARG A 305 -10.41 -10.64 -6.72
CA ARG A 305 -9.22 -10.00 -6.16
C ARG A 305 -9.60 -9.14 -4.96
N MET A 306 -8.77 -9.15 -3.93
CA MET A 306 -8.89 -8.27 -2.79
C MET A 306 -8.08 -7.00 -3.01
N ASN A 307 -8.71 -5.85 -2.85
CA ASN A 307 -8.09 -4.53 -2.90
C ASN A 307 -8.18 -3.86 -1.53
N VAL A 308 -7.07 -3.32 -1.03
CA VAL A 308 -7.03 -2.64 0.27
C VAL A 308 -6.05 -1.47 0.22
N HIS A 309 -6.43 -0.34 0.83
CA HIS A 309 -5.54 0.79 1.06
C HIS A 309 -4.76 0.62 2.36
N THR A 310 -3.67 1.35 2.51
CA THR A 310 -2.83 1.31 3.72
C THR A 310 -2.61 2.70 4.33
N TYR A 311 -3.58 3.61 4.24
CA TYR A 311 -3.55 4.88 4.97
C TYR A 311 -3.50 4.66 6.48
N GLY A 312 -4.27 3.69 7.00
CA GLY A 312 -4.04 3.10 8.31
C GLY A 312 -3.29 1.76 8.17
N THR A 313 -2.34 1.49 9.03
CA THR A 313 -1.36 0.41 8.84
C THR A 313 -1.59 -0.81 9.72
N ALA A 314 -2.47 -0.71 10.72
CA ALA A 314 -2.82 -1.85 11.57
C ALA A 314 -3.60 -2.92 10.78
N GLY A 315 -3.31 -4.19 11.05
CA GLY A 315 -4.04 -5.30 10.43
C GLY A 315 -3.53 -5.79 9.07
N ARG A 316 -2.41 -5.27 8.53
CA ARG A 316 -1.79 -5.74 7.28
C ARG A 316 -1.67 -7.26 7.22
N THR A 317 -1.10 -7.87 8.26
CA THR A 317 -0.95 -9.33 8.36
C THR A 317 -2.29 -10.06 8.41
N THR A 318 -3.32 -9.45 8.97
CA THR A 318 -4.66 -10.04 9.01
C THR A 318 -5.24 -10.15 7.59
N VAL A 319 -5.18 -9.06 6.80
CA VAL A 319 -5.68 -9.08 5.42
C VAL A 319 -4.86 -10.02 4.54
N ARG A 320 -3.53 -10.03 4.66
CA ARG A 320 -2.67 -11.03 4.03
C ARG A 320 -3.18 -12.46 4.29
N ASP A 321 -3.42 -12.78 5.55
CA ASP A 321 -3.83 -14.14 5.94
C ASP A 321 -5.25 -14.46 5.46
N LEU A 322 -6.15 -13.48 5.41
CA LEU A 322 -7.48 -13.62 4.79
C LEU A 322 -7.38 -13.91 3.30
N ALA A 323 -6.54 -13.17 2.57
CA ALA A 323 -6.33 -13.38 1.14
C ALA A 323 -5.76 -14.78 0.84
N LYS A 324 -4.74 -15.20 1.61
CA LYS A 324 -4.17 -16.55 1.50
C LYS A 324 -5.18 -17.64 1.85
N ALA A 325 -5.97 -17.47 2.90
CA ALA A 325 -7.01 -18.42 3.28
C ALA A 325 -8.10 -18.55 2.23
N ALA A 326 -8.46 -17.43 1.58
CA ALA A 326 -9.43 -17.40 0.49
C ALA A 326 -8.85 -17.85 -0.86
N GLY A 327 -7.52 -17.95 -0.99
CA GLY A 327 -6.83 -18.25 -2.25
C GLY A 327 -6.98 -17.14 -3.29
N LYS A 328 -7.07 -15.88 -2.86
CA LYS A 328 -7.31 -14.73 -3.73
C LYS A 328 -6.05 -13.85 -3.85
N PRO A 329 -5.80 -13.28 -5.03
CA PRO A 329 -4.82 -12.20 -5.19
C PRO A 329 -5.13 -11.04 -4.25
N LEU A 330 -4.10 -10.37 -3.77
CA LEU A 330 -4.21 -9.18 -2.92
C LEU A 330 -3.41 -8.05 -3.54
N TRP A 331 -4.03 -6.88 -3.74
CA TRP A 331 -3.35 -5.65 -4.07
C TRP A 331 -3.36 -4.70 -2.87
N MET A 332 -2.25 -4.04 -2.64
CA MET A 332 -2.24 -2.73 -2.00
C MET A 332 -2.62 -1.73 -3.08
N SER A 333 -3.92 -1.42 -3.14
CA SER A 333 -4.54 -0.78 -4.30
C SER A 333 -4.45 0.73 -4.27
N GLU A 334 -4.12 1.31 -3.11
CA GLU A 334 -4.00 2.75 -3.00
C GLU A 334 -3.29 3.18 -1.72
N VAL A 335 -2.30 4.07 -1.86
CA VAL A 335 -1.80 4.90 -0.77
C VAL A 335 -1.00 6.09 -1.30
N GLU A 336 -1.01 7.18 -0.57
CA GLU A 336 -0.13 8.34 -0.70
C GLU A 336 0.03 8.97 0.68
N GLY A 337 0.98 9.90 0.84
CA GLY A 337 1.19 10.62 2.09
C GLY A 337 2.24 11.72 1.97
N ASP A 338 2.25 12.60 2.96
CA ASP A 338 3.19 13.72 3.05
C ASP A 338 4.57 13.26 3.56
N TRP A 339 4.59 12.59 4.70
CA TRP A 339 5.78 12.13 5.44
C TRP A 339 6.86 13.19 5.73
N GLY A 340 6.58 14.48 5.50
CA GLY A 340 7.48 15.62 5.74
C GLY A 340 6.91 16.64 6.70
N ASP A 341 7.67 17.71 6.98
CA ASP A 341 7.23 18.88 7.74
C ASP A 341 7.21 20.14 6.84
N GLY A 342 6.26 20.17 5.92
CA GLY A 342 6.13 21.22 4.92
C GLY A 342 6.79 20.87 3.58
N GLN A 343 6.60 21.77 2.58
CA GLN A 343 7.12 21.54 1.24
C GLN A 343 8.62 21.80 1.15
N ASP A 344 9.40 20.76 0.94
CA ASP A 344 10.81 20.82 0.57
C ASP A 344 11.14 19.68 -0.40
N PHE A 345 11.53 20.02 -1.62
CA PHE A 345 11.83 19.03 -2.67
C PHE A 345 13.15 18.27 -2.44
N ALA A 346 14.02 18.79 -1.57
CA ALA A 346 15.33 18.19 -1.26
C ALA A 346 15.36 17.43 0.07
N ASP A 347 14.37 17.63 0.94
CA ASP A 347 14.26 16.91 2.21
C ASP A 347 14.09 15.40 1.98
N MET A 348 14.98 14.60 2.57
CA MET A 348 14.93 13.16 2.47
C MET A 348 13.78 12.54 3.27
N SER A 349 13.21 13.23 4.26
CA SER A 349 12.17 12.68 5.15
C SER A 349 10.95 12.14 4.40
N PRO A 350 10.35 12.88 3.41
CA PRO A 350 9.24 12.32 2.63
C PRO A 350 9.61 11.06 1.84
N GLY A 351 10.79 11.07 1.24
CA GLY A 351 11.28 9.91 0.48
C GLY A 351 11.54 8.68 1.36
N LEU A 352 12.11 8.88 2.55
CA LEU A 352 12.35 7.81 3.52
C LEU A 352 11.04 7.29 4.11
N GLY A 353 10.07 8.18 4.37
CA GLY A 353 8.75 7.81 4.85
C GLY A 353 8.00 6.92 3.87
N LEU A 354 7.94 7.32 2.59
CA LEU A 354 7.37 6.48 1.52
C LEU A 354 8.12 5.14 1.42
N ALA A 355 9.45 5.16 1.39
CA ALA A 355 10.25 3.96 1.24
C ALA A 355 10.03 2.97 2.39
N GLN A 356 9.95 3.44 3.65
CA GLN A 356 9.64 2.58 4.79
C GLN A 356 8.21 2.03 4.72
N HIS A 357 7.24 2.84 4.28
CA HIS A 357 5.86 2.41 4.07
C HIS A 357 5.78 1.28 3.02
N MET A 358 6.48 1.43 1.88
CA MET A 358 6.60 0.38 0.87
C MET A 358 7.24 -0.89 1.43
N VAL A 359 8.31 -0.76 2.22
CA VAL A 359 8.96 -1.91 2.90
C VAL A 359 7.96 -2.63 3.79
N ASP A 360 7.21 -1.91 4.61
CA ASP A 360 6.26 -2.49 5.55
C ASP A 360 5.10 -3.20 4.84
N ASP A 361 4.55 -2.60 3.78
CA ASP A 361 3.52 -3.22 2.95
C ASP A 361 4.02 -4.50 2.27
N LEU A 362 5.20 -4.47 1.65
CA LEU A 362 5.78 -5.63 0.98
C LEU A 362 6.08 -6.78 1.97
N ARG A 363 6.44 -6.45 3.21
CA ARG A 363 6.80 -7.44 4.24
C ARG A 363 5.59 -7.98 5.00
N GLU A 364 4.60 -7.14 5.29
CA GLU A 364 3.49 -7.47 6.19
C GLU A 364 2.21 -7.81 5.44
N LEU A 365 1.83 -7.00 4.46
CA LEU A 365 0.65 -7.23 3.63
C LEU A 365 0.93 -8.28 2.53
N GLU A 366 2.17 -8.31 2.02
CA GLU A 366 2.61 -9.23 0.96
C GLU A 366 1.75 -9.13 -0.31
N PRO A 367 1.53 -7.94 -0.86
CA PRO A 367 0.64 -7.76 -1.99
C PRO A 367 1.28 -8.27 -3.29
N ARG A 368 0.45 -8.62 -4.29
CA ARG A 368 0.91 -8.89 -5.65
C ARG A 368 1.19 -7.63 -6.45
N ALA A 369 0.57 -6.51 -6.10
CA ALA A 369 0.82 -5.19 -6.68
C ALA A 369 0.78 -4.12 -5.60
N TRP A 370 1.51 -3.04 -5.84
CA TRP A 370 1.51 -1.86 -5.00
C TRP A 370 1.19 -0.64 -5.86
N VAL A 371 0.16 0.13 -5.51
CA VAL A 371 -0.41 1.17 -6.35
C VAL A 371 -0.47 2.50 -5.59
N PHE A 372 0.08 3.54 -6.18
CA PHE A 372 -0.08 4.91 -5.69
C PHE A 372 -1.53 5.39 -5.86
N TRP A 373 -2.02 6.22 -4.92
CA TRP A 373 -3.22 7.01 -5.17
C TRP A 373 -3.01 7.85 -6.42
N GLN A 374 -2.06 8.78 -6.36
CA GLN A 374 -1.52 9.49 -7.51
C GLN A 374 -0.11 10.01 -7.22
N PRO A 375 0.88 9.76 -8.08
CA PRO A 375 2.20 10.36 -7.92
C PRO A 375 2.24 11.85 -8.25
N VAL A 376 1.25 12.37 -8.99
CA VAL A 376 1.20 13.76 -9.46
C VAL A 376 0.17 14.53 -8.64
N GLU A 377 0.59 15.65 -8.03
CA GLU A 377 -0.24 16.47 -7.15
C GLU A 377 -0.18 17.95 -7.54
N ASP A 378 -1.21 18.69 -7.14
CA ASP A 378 -1.33 20.12 -7.39
C ASP A 378 -0.31 20.92 -6.57
N TYR A 379 0.63 21.54 -7.27
CA TYR A 379 1.62 22.44 -6.63
C TYR A 379 0.98 23.60 -5.88
N ASP A 380 -0.13 24.15 -6.37
CA ASP A 380 -0.76 25.31 -5.75
C ASP A 380 -1.38 24.97 -4.39
N ASN A 381 -1.85 23.75 -4.21
CA ASN A 381 -2.28 23.23 -2.92
C ASN A 381 -1.09 22.88 -2.00
N MET A 382 0.02 22.43 -2.58
CA MET A 382 1.18 21.94 -1.83
C MET A 382 2.17 23.03 -1.44
N LYS A 383 2.20 24.18 -2.12
CA LYS A 383 3.11 25.28 -1.77
C LYS A 383 2.77 25.90 -0.41
N PRO A 384 3.74 26.53 0.29
CA PRO A 384 3.46 27.27 1.53
C PRO A 384 2.34 28.29 1.35
N GLY A 385 1.33 28.23 2.25
CA GLY A 385 0.13 29.05 2.17
C GLY A 385 -0.97 28.51 1.24
N GLY A 386 -0.78 27.34 0.64
CA GLY A 386 -1.83 26.58 -0.02
C GLY A 386 -2.78 25.92 1.00
N GLU A 387 -2.88 24.59 0.99
CA GLU A 387 -3.70 23.88 2.00
C GLU A 387 -3.13 23.99 3.43
N SER A 388 -1.83 24.18 3.58
CA SER A 388 -1.18 24.39 4.87
C SER A 388 -0.22 25.59 4.86
N ALA A 389 0.04 26.16 6.04
CA ALA A 389 0.96 27.29 6.17
C ALA A 389 2.41 26.94 5.76
N LYS A 390 2.84 25.71 5.97
CA LYS A 390 4.17 25.20 5.61
C LYS A 390 4.22 24.55 4.23
N GLY A 391 3.06 24.37 3.58
CA GLY A 391 2.93 23.52 2.40
C GLY A 391 2.93 22.03 2.73
N GLY A 392 3.11 21.18 1.73
CA GLY A 392 3.11 19.73 1.86
C GLY A 392 3.85 19.02 0.72
N ASN A 393 4.05 17.72 0.89
CA ASN A 393 4.76 16.85 -0.08
C ASN A 393 3.87 15.71 -0.63
N TRP A 394 2.53 15.87 -0.60
CA TRP A 394 1.68 14.92 -1.29
C TRP A 394 2.04 14.88 -2.77
N GLY A 395 1.99 13.68 -3.37
CA GLY A 395 2.57 13.42 -4.67
C GLY A 395 4.09 13.38 -4.64
N SER A 396 4.67 12.63 -5.55
CA SER A 396 6.12 12.58 -5.80
C SER A 396 6.54 13.53 -6.93
N ILE A 397 5.56 14.01 -7.69
CA ILE A 397 5.65 14.97 -8.78
C ILE A 397 4.62 16.06 -8.52
N GLN A 398 4.99 17.32 -8.65
CA GLN A 398 4.10 18.45 -8.44
C GLN A 398 4.15 19.41 -9.62
N LEU A 399 2.99 19.85 -10.09
CA LEU A 399 2.82 20.95 -11.05
C LEU A 399 1.52 21.69 -10.76
N PRO A 400 1.35 22.96 -11.17
CA PRO A 400 0.09 23.67 -10.98
C PRO A 400 -1.07 22.99 -11.74
N PHE A 401 -2.20 22.78 -11.03
CA PHE A 401 -3.43 22.29 -11.68
C PHE A 401 -4.26 23.42 -12.31
N SER A 402 -3.70 24.62 -12.31
CA SER A 402 -4.25 25.82 -12.97
C SER A 402 -3.64 26.12 -14.34
N CYS A 403 -2.78 25.23 -14.86
CA CYS A 403 -2.18 25.43 -16.19
C CYS A 403 -3.22 25.34 -17.31
N THR A 404 -2.96 26.08 -18.40
CA THR A 404 -3.85 26.25 -19.54
C THR A 404 -3.25 25.69 -20.83
N ALA A 405 -3.98 25.75 -21.93
CA ALA A 405 -3.50 25.30 -23.23
C ALA A 405 -2.34 26.12 -23.81
N GLU A 406 -2.13 27.34 -23.30
CA GLU A 406 -1.09 28.26 -23.74
C GLU A 406 0.21 28.12 -22.94
N ASP A 407 0.20 27.30 -21.86
CA ASP A 407 1.37 27.14 -21.01
C ASP A 407 2.43 26.24 -21.62
N THR A 408 3.66 26.44 -21.16
CA THR A 408 4.85 25.66 -21.52
C THR A 408 5.48 25.02 -20.30
N LEU A 409 6.52 24.20 -20.46
CA LEU A 409 7.27 23.66 -19.32
C LEU A 409 7.93 24.75 -18.44
N ASP A 410 8.14 25.97 -18.95
CA ASP A 410 8.67 27.09 -18.18
C ASP A 410 7.57 27.75 -17.33
N THR A 411 6.35 27.89 -17.84
CA THR A 411 5.23 28.54 -17.15
C THR A 411 4.39 27.57 -16.31
N CYS A 412 4.40 26.27 -16.66
CA CYS A 412 3.80 25.18 -15.91
C CYS A 412 4.89 24.15 -15.49
N PRO A 413 5.77 24.51 -14.58
CA PRO A 413 6.94 23.68 -14.27
C PRO A 413 6.58 22.42 -13.49
N ILE A 414 7.14 21.29 -13.95
CA ILE A 414 7.03 20.00 -13.29
C ILE A 414 8.20 19.83 -12.31
N ARG A 415 7.91 19.55 -11.06
CA ARG A 415 8.88 19.34 -9.98
C ARG A 415 8.78 17.93 -9.42
N THR A 416 9.91 17.31 -9.12
CA THR A 416 9.97 16.03 -8.40
C THR A 416 10.59 16.23 -7.02
N ASN A 417 10.08 15.51 -6.03
CA ASN A 417 10.66 15.46 -4.69
C ASN A 417 11.36 14.13 -4.41
N THR A 418 11.89 13.95 -3.22
CA THR A 418 12.66 12.76 -2.84
C THR A 418 11.86 11.47 -2.85
N LYS A 419 10.52 11.52 -2.77
CA LYS A 419 9.67 10.34 -2.94
C LYS A 419 9.79 9.75 -4.36
N PHE A 420 9.87 10.62 -5.39
CA PHE A 420 10.11 10.17 -6.76
C PHE A 420 11.44 9.41 -6.88
N ASP A 421 12.46 9.91 -6.20
CA ASP A 421 13.79 9.31 -6.27
C ASP A 421 13.88 7.99 -5.51
N THR A 422 13.33 7.94 -4.28
CA THR A 422 13.39 6.74 -3.43
C THR A 422 12.45 5.62 -3.92
N ALA A 423 11.30 5.95 -4.50
CA ALA A 423 10.40 4.95 -5.10
C ALA A 423 11.09 4.16 -6.21
N ARG A 424 11.97 4.79 -7.00
CA ARG A 424 12.73 4.13 -8.07
C ARG A 424 13.72 3.08 -7.55
N ASN A 425 14.12 3.13 -6.28
CA ASN A 425 14.88 2.05 -5.65
C ASN A 425 14.07 0.75 -5.55
N PHE A 426 12.74 0.84 -5.58
CA PHE A 426 11.85 -0.32 -5.60
C PHE A 426 11.45 -0.66 -7.03
N THR A 427 10.89 0.28 -7.77
CA THR A 427 10.26 0.02 -9.07
C THR A 427 11.26 -0.44 -10.14
N HIS A 428 12.50 0.03 -10.08
CA HIS A 428 13.57 -0.39 -11.01
C HIS A 428 14.22 -1.72 -10.64
N TYR A 429 14.10 -2.19 -9.38
CA TYR A 429 14.87 -3.34 -8.90
C TYR A 429 14.02 -4.50 -8.37
N ILE A 430 12.75 -4.28 -8.06
CA ILE A 430 11.74 -5.33 -7.84
C ILE A 430 10.76 -5.23 -9.00
N LYS A 431 10.91 -6.10 -9.98
CA LYS A 431 10.22 -6.00 -11.26
C LYS A 431 8.97 -6.88 -11.33
N PRO A 432 8.03 -6.57 -12.23
CA PRO A 432 6.96 -7.50 -12.58
C PRO A 432 7.54 -8.90 -12.90
N GLY A 433 6.91 -9.94 -12.36
CA GLY A 433 7.39 -11.33 -12.47
C GLY A 433 8.28 -11.78 -11.33
N ASP A 434 8.98 -10.90 -10.63
CA ASP A 434 9.77 -11.24 -9.44
C ASP A 434 8.88 -11.82 -8.33
N ARG A 435 9.48 -12.45 -7.34
CA ARG A 435 8.74 -12.99 -6.21
C ARG A 435 9.27 -12.41 -4.90
N LEU A 436 8.43 -11.72 -4.17
CA LEU A 436 8.78 -11.25 -2.84
C LEU A 436 9.18 -12.43 -1.94
N ILE A 437 10.18 -12.22 -1.11
CA ILE A 437 10.69 -13.19 -0.14
C ILE A 437 10.82 -12.55 1.23
N LYS A 438 10.93 -13.35 2.28
CA LYS A 438 11.17 -12.83 3.64
C LYS A 438 12.61 -12.33 3.78
N VAL A 439 12.74 -11.36 4.66
CA VAL A 439 14.00 -10.81 5.16
C VAL A 439 13.87 -10.55 6.65
N ASP A 440 14.93 -10.76 7.41
CA ASP A 440 14.90 -10.68 8.88
C ASP A 440 15.08 -9.25 9.45
N ASP A 441 15.32 -8.28 8.59
CA ASP A 441 15.41 -6.86 8.94
C ASP A 441 14.11 -6.12 8.63
N THR A 442 13.65 -5.26 9.56
CA THR A 442 12.37 -4.53 9.43
C THR A 442 12.45 -3.31 8.52
N SER A 443 13.65 -2.82 8.24
CA SER A 443 13.88 -1.71 7.29
C SER A 443 14.26 -2.21 5.89
N SER A 444 14.02 -3.50 5.60
CA SER A 444 14.35 -4.08 4.30
C SER A 444 13.20 -4.89 3.72
N ALA A 445 13.05 -4.82 2.39
CA ALA A 445 12.24 -5.73 1.59
C ALA A 445 13.12 -6.50 0.61
N ALA A 446 12.72 -7.70 0.21
CA ALA A 446 13.50 -8.50 -0.72
C ALA A 446 12.64 -9.26 -1.73
N ALA A 447 13.21 -9.49 -2.91
CA ALA A 447 12.62 -10.32 -3.96
C ALA A 447 13.66 -11.21 -4.62
N VAL A 448 13.25 -12.37 -5.12
CA VAL A 448 14.05 -13.16 -6.06
C VAL A 448 13.60 -12.85 -7.47
N ALA A 449 14.56 -12.73 -8.37
CA ALA A 449 14.31 -12.50 -9.78
C ALA A 449 13.44 -13.61 -10.39
N GLU A 450 12.60 -13.28 -11.37
CA GLU A 450 11.69 -14.22 -12.04
C GLU A 450 12.41 -15.48 -12.51
N ASN A 451 13.60 -15.34 -13.08
CA ASN A 451 14.43 -16.46 -13.56
C ASN A 451 15.07 -17.28 -12.43
N GLY A 452 14.88 -16.91 -11.17
CA GLY A 452 15.44 -17.59 -9.98
C GLY A 452 16.96 -17.52 -9.83
N ARG A 453 17.66 -16.66 -10.56
CA ARG A 453 19.13 -16.58 -10.58
C ARG A 453 19.72 -15.29 -10.00
N GLY A 454 18.93 -14.54 -9.27
CA GLY A 454 19.30 -13.31 -8.61
C GLY A 454 18.31 -12.94 -7.53
N ALA A 455 18.61 -11.89 -6.79
CA ALA A 455 17.72 -11.32 -5.81
C ALA A 455 17.97 -9.81 -5.70
N THR A 456 16.99 -9.09 -5.21
CA THR A 456 17.12 -7.69 -4.82
C THR A 456 16.77 -7.56 -3.34
N VAL A 457 17.54 -6.76 -2.61
CA VAL A 457 17.20 -6.32 -1.26
C VAL A 457 17.17 -4.80 -1.27
N VAL A 458 16.06 -4.19 -0.92
CA VAL A 458 15.96 -2.74 -0.73
C VAL A 458 15.98 -2.46 0.77
N HIS A 459 16.94 -1.63 1.20
CA HIS A 459 17.15 -1.26 2.61
C HIS A 459 16.98 0.24 2.80
N VAL A 460 16.24 0.63 3.84
CA VAL A 460 16.03 2.03 4.24
C VAL A 460 16.86 2.33 5.49
N ASN A 461 17.76 3.30 5.40
CA ASN A 461 18.44 3.87 6.55
C ASN A 461 17.84 5.24 6.87
N SER A 462 16.87 5.27 7.75
CA SER A 462 16.22 6.52 8.19
C SER A 462 16.97 7.25 9.31
N THR A 463 18.19 6.79 9.68
CA THR A 463 18.98 7.44 10.73
C THR A 463 19.91 8.51 10.16
N THR A 464 20.28 9.49 10.97
CA THR A 464 21.22 10.57 10.63
C THR A 464 22.69 10.11 10.65
N ALA A 465 22.95 8.82 10.77
CA ALA A 465 24.29 8.23 10.74
C ALA A 465 24.38 7.17 9.64
N GLU A 466 25.56 7.05 9.04
CA GLU A 466 25.86 5.93 8.15
C GLU A 466 25.77 4.58 8.88
N ARG A 467 25.47 3.51 8.15
CA ARG A 467 25.26 2.18 8.69
C ARG A 467 25.97 1.12 7.85
N THR A 468 26.67 0.21 8.52
CA THR A 468 27.27 -0.94 7.83
C THR A 468 26.23 -2.05 7.65
N VAL A 469 25.85 -2.35 6.41
CA VAL A 469 24.88 -3.40 6.06
C VAL A 469 25.61 -4.60 5.47
N THR A 470 25.42 -5.77 6.06
CA THR A 470 25.90 -7.05 5.56
C THR A 470 24.75 -7.83 4.94
N VAL A 471 24.78 -8.03 3.63
CA VAL A 471 23.85 -8.93 2.93
C VAL A 471 24.36 -10.36 3.08
N ASP A 472 23.63 -11.18 3.84
CA ASP A 472 23.97 -12.58 4.13
C ASP A 472 23.12 -13.53 3.28
N LEU A 473 23.76 -14.19 2.32
CA LEU A 473 23.15 -15.07 1.32
C LEU A 473 23.12 -16.55 1.75
N SER A 474 23.28 -16.81 3.05
CA SER A 474 23.33 -18.19 3.60
C SER A 474 22.08 -19.01 3.33
N LYS A 475 20.92 -18.36 3.14
CA LYS A 475 19.64 -19.02 2.86
C LYS A 475 19.45 -19.51 1.42
N PHE A 476 20.33 -19.09 0.48
CA PHE A 476 20.33 -19.63 -0.88
C PHE A 476 21.12 -20.95 -0.94
N ALA A 477 20.62 -21.92 -1.69
CA ALA A 477 21.33 -23.20 -1.89
C ALA A 477 22.68 -22.97 -2.58
N ARG A 478 22.66 -22.18 -3.63
CA ARG A 478 23.83 -21.90 -4.47
C ARG A 478 24.20 -20.42 -4.40
N VAL A 479 25.44 -20.16 -4.06
CA VAL A 479 26.13 -18.88 -4.24
C VAL A 479 27.35 -19.16 -5.09
N SER A 480 27.38 -18.68 -6.33
CA SER A 480 28.47 -18.97 -7.27
C SER A 480 29.76 -18.26 -6.85
N ARG A 481 30.91 -18.76 -7.34
CA ARG A 481 32.23 -18.13 -7.07
C ARG A 481 32.29 -16.67 -7.56
N GLY A 482 31.55 -16.34 -8.62
CA GLY A 482 31.47 -14.98 -9.19
C GLY A 482 30.24 -14.21 -8.74
N ALA A 483 29.56 -14.61 -7.65
CA ALA A 483 28.44 -13.88 -7.12
C ALA A 483 28.85 -12.48 -6.67
N THR A 484 28.00 -11.49 -6.95
CA THR A 484 28.21 -10.09 -6.58
C THR A 484 26.97 -9.47 -5.97
N VAL A 485 27.19 -8.43 -5.17
CA VAL A 485 26.17 -7.51 -4.69
C VAL A 485 26.54 -6.11 -5.17
N THR A 486 25.67 -5.49 -5.94
CA THR A 486 25.85 -4.13 -6.43
C THR A 486 24.92 -3.19 -5.68
N PRO A 487 25.44 -2.27 -4.85
CA PRO A 487 24.63 -1.24 -4.20
C PRO A 487 24.20 -0.16 -5.20
N VAL A 488 22.96 0.30 -5.10
CA VAL A 488 22.43 1.45 -5.83
C VAL A 488 21.73 2.36 -4.81
N VAL A 489 22.29 3.55 -4.60
CA VAL A 489 21.96 4.43 -3.47
C VAL A 489 21.20 5.65 -3.93
N THR A 490 20.15 6.00 -3.21
CA THR A 490 19.47 7.30 -3.25
C THR A 490 19.63 7.97 -1.89
N SER A 491 20.18 9.19 -1.88
CA SER A 491 20.38 10.02 -0.70
C SER A 491 20.35 11.50 -1.11
N ALA A 492 20.55 12.41 -0.17
CA ALA A 492 20.74 13.84 -0.49
C ALA A 492 21.93 14.09 -1.43
N GLY A 493 22.94 13.21 -1.44
CA GLY A 493 24.14 13.31 -2.27
C GLY A 493 23.99 12.79 -3.70
N GLY A 494 23.02 11.95 -3.98
CA GLY A 494 22.85 11.35 -5.31
C GLY A 494 21.58 10.51 -5.43
N LYS A 495 21.14 10.32 -6.68
CA LYS A 495 19.88 9.61 -7.01
C LYS A 495 20.21 8.37 -7.83
N LEU A 496 19.83 7.18 -7.30
CA LEU A 496 20.14 5.88 -7.93
C LEU A 496 21.62 5.73 -8.30
N GLU A 497 22.51 6.23 -7.44
CA GLU A 497 23.95 6.16 -7.66
C GLU A 497 24.43 4.72 -7.57
N ARG A 498 24.93 4.20 -8.70
CA ARG A 498 25.39 2.82 -8.80
C ARG A 498 26.84 2.71 -8.35
N HIS A 499 27.09 1.99 -7.27
CA HIS A 499 28.41 1.71 -6.75
C HIS A 499 29.06 0.48 -7.40
N PRO A 500 30.41 0.32 -7.30
CA PRO A 500 31.09 -0.88 -7.77
C PRO A 500 30.51 -2.16 -7.16
N ALA A 501 30.45 -3.22 -7.96
CA ALA A 501 30.02 -4.53 -7.52
C ALA A 501 30.98 -5.13 -6.48
N ILE A 502 30.43 -5.61 -5.37
CA ILE A 502 31.15 -6.23 -4.27
C ILE A 502 31.12 -7.74 -4.45
N GLY A 503 32.30 -8.36 -4.49
CA GLY A 503 32.41 -9.83 -4.53
C GLY A 503 31.90 -10.47 -3.24
N VAL A 504 31.13 -11.54 -3.38
CA VAL A 504 30.58 -12.29 -2.22
C VAL A 504 31.66 -13.21 -1.66
N THR A 505 32.03 -13.02 -0.38
CA THR A 505 32.99 -13.85 0.35
C THR A 505 32.31 -14.50 1.57
N GLY A 506 32.47 -15.81 1.76
CA GLY A 506 31.81 -16.52 2.86
C GLY A 506 30.26 -16.36 2.85
N ARG A 507 29.67 -16.27 1.66
CA ARG A 507 28.24 -16.02 1.42
C ARG A 507 27.75 -14.64 1.90
N LYS A 508 28.64 -13.67 2.07
CA LYS A 508 28.35 -12.32 2.56
C LYS A 508 28.97 -11.25 1.69
N ALA A 509 28.32 -10.10 1.62
CA ALA A 509 28.86 -8.86 1.09
C ALA A 509 28.47 -7.73 2.04
N THR A 510 29.40 -6.79 2.27
CA THR A 510 29.21 -5.69 3.21
C THR A 510 29.40 -4.36 2.52
N PHE A 511 28.52 -3.41 2.80
CA PHE A 511 28.56 -2.05 2.29
C PHE A 511 28.15 -1.06 3.38
N THR A 512 28.76 0.11 3.40
CA THR A 512 28.35 1.20 4.30
C THR A 512 27.34 2.09 3.56
N VAL A 513 26.08 2.04 3.97
CA VAL A 513 25.01 2.89 3.43
C VAL A 513 25.07 4.26 4.08
N PRO A 514 24.87 5.36 3.33
CA PRO A 514 24.82 6.71 3.90
C PRO A 514 23.71 6.88 4.94
N ALA A 515 23.82 7.93 5.75
CA ALA A 515 22.72 8.45 6.52
C ALA A 515 21.54 8.80 5.59
N GLU A 516 20.34 8.70 6.07
CA GLU A 516 19.11 9.14 5.38
C GLU A 516 19.09 8.71 3.90
N SER A 517 19.13 7.38 3.67
CA SER A 517 19.26 6.82 2.32
C SER A 517 18.40 5.59 2.09
N VAL A 518 18.12 5.32 0.82
CA VAL A 518 17.52 4.05 0.35
C VAL A 518 18.55 3.38 -0.55
N THR A 519 18.86 2.11 -0.26
CA THR A 519 19.83 1.33 -1.03
C THR A 519 19.24 0.06 -1.57
N SER A 520 19.29 -0.12 -2.89
CA SER A 520 18.93 -1.38 -3.55
C SER A 520 20.20 -2.20 -3.77
N PHE A 521 20.30 -3.34 -3.10
CA PHE A 521 21.37 -4.32 -3.27
C PHE A 521 20.96 -5.32 -4.35
N VAL A 522 21.54 -5.18 -5.55
CA VAL A 522 21.29 -6.09 -6.67
C VAL A 522 22.24 -7.28 -6.57
N VAL A 523 21.69 -8.45 -6.26
CA VAL A 523 22.43 -9.69 -6.03
C VAL A 523 22.43 -10.55 -7.28
N THR A 524 23.59 -10.98 -7.74
CA THR A 524 23.74 -11.91 -8.87
C THR A 524 24.41 -13.20 -8.43
N GLY A 525 24.23 -14.27 -9.22
CA GLY A 525 24.93 -15.53 -8.98
C GLY A 525 24.39 -16.35 -7.79
N VAL A 526 23.15 -16.14 -7.39
CA VAL A 526 22.47 -16.91 -6.33
C VAL A 526 21.30 -17.69 -6.89
N SER A 527 20.97 -18.86 -6.32
CA SER A 527 19.78 -19.61 -6.69
C SER A 527 19.40 -20.69 -5.66
N GLY A 528 18.15 -21.18 -5.76
CA GLY A 528 17.63 -22.25 -4.93
C GLY A 528 17.49 -21.89 -3.46
N VAL A 529 17.05 -22.86 -2.66
CA VAL A 529 16.80 -22.74 -1.21
C VAL A 529 17.79 -23.65 -0.49
N ALA A 530 18.53 -23.12 0.49
CA ALA A 530 19.46 -23.90 1.30
C ALA A 530 18.71 -24.99 2.08
N GLU A 531 19.34 -26.13 2.27
CA GLU A 531 18.72 -27.28 2.96
C GLU A 531 18.33 -26.97 4.41
N ASP A 532 19.09 -26.09 5.07
CA ASP A 532 18.88 -25.64 6.44
C ASP A 532 18.01 -24.38 6.53
N ALA A 533 17.57 -23.82 5.41
CA ALA A 533 16.60 -22.74 5.43
C ALA A 533 15.31 -23.21 6.09
N ALA A 534 14.58 -22.29 6.74
CA ALA A 534 13.44 -22.58 7.60
C ALA A 534 12.20 -23.12 6.85
N VAL A 535 12.37 -24.23 6.13
CA VAL A 535 11.25 -24.98 5.55
C VAL A 535 10.78 -25.99 6.60
N PRO A 536 9.53 -25.95 7.05
CA PRO A 536 9.00 -26.95 7.97
C PRO A 536 9.18 -28.36 7.41
N ARG A 537 9.90 -29.21 8.12
CA ARG A 537 10.11 -30.62 7.76
C ARG A 537 8.95 -31.45 8.29
N LYS A 538 8.45 -32.37 7.50
CA LYS A 538 7.25 -33.18 7.79
C LYS A 538 7.31 -33.87 9.17
N ASP A 539 8.47 -34.35 9.56
CA ASP A 539 8.66 -35.17 10.77
C ASP A 539 9.40 -34.42 11.89
N ALA A 540 9.61 -33.12 11.73
CA ALA A 540 10.27 -32.31 12.76
C ALA A 540 9.25 -31.67 13.71
N THR A 541 9.70 -31.41 14.92
CA THR A 541 8.94 -30.61 15.90
C THR A 541 9.56 -29.23 16.05
N TYR A 542 8.71 -28.22 16.22
CA TYR A 542 9.08 -26.81 16.28
C TYR A 542 8.63 -26.18 17.58
N ARG A 543 9.29 -25.10 17.99
CA ARG A 543 8.80 -24.19 19.02
C ARG A 543 8.22 -22.96 18.33
N LEU A 544 7.03 -22.56 18.74
CA LEU A 544 6.41 -21.31 18.31
C LEU A 544 6.72 -20.27 19.38
N THR A 545 7.54 -19.28 19.04
CA THR A 545 8.03 -18.27 19.98
C THR A 545 7.44 -16.92 19.62
N GLY A 546 6.85 -16.24 20.60
CA GLY A 546 6.39 -14.86 20.43
C GLY A 546 7.58 -13.92 20.30
N VAL A 547 7.63 -13.16 19.21
CA VAL A 547 8.78 -12.29 18.87
C VAL A 547 9.06 -11.27 19.98
N HIS A 548 8.02 -10.60 20.48
CA HIS A 548 8.19 -9.61 21.55
C HIS A 548 8.44 -10.21 22.94
N SER A 549 7.77 -11.31 23.26
CA SER A 549 7.81 -11.87 24.62
C SER A 549 8.94 -12.86 24.85
N GLY A 550 9.53 -13.41 23.79
CA GLY A 550 10.47 -14.54 23.86
C GLY A 550 9.87 -15.83 24.44
N LYS A 551 8.57 -15.83 24.76
CA LYS A 551 7.87 -16.95 25.35
C LYS A 551 7.37 -17.93 24.30
N HIS A 552 7.20 -19.21 24.69
CA HIS A 552 6.77 -20.27 23.79
C HIS A 552 5.29 -20.58 23.93
N LEU A 553 4.59 -20.74 22.81
CA LEU A 553 3.25 -21.31 22.81
C LEU A 553 3.35 -22.76 23.28
N THR A 554 2.59 -23.10 24.31
CA THR A 554 2.67 -24.40 25.00
C THR A 554 1.28 -25.02 25.09
N ALA A 555 1.16 -26.27 24.66
CA ALA A 555 -0.04 -27.07 24.90
C ALA A 555 -0.02 -27.61 26.34
N THR A 556 -1.16 -27.52 27.03
CA THR A 556 -1.38 -28.09 28.35
C THR A 556 -2.67 -28.92 28.34
N GLU A 557 -2.92 -29.67 29.37
CA GLU A 557 -4.17 -30.44 29.54
C GLU A 557 -5.42 -29.55 29.45
N THR A 558 -5.31 -28.32 29.97
CA THR A 558 -6.41 -27.34 30.03
C THR A 558 -6.48 -26.40 28.81
N GLY A 559 -5.54 -26.49 27.83
CA GLY A 559 -5.56 -25.67 26.63
C GLY A 559 -4.19 -25.08 26.26
N LEU A 560 -4.21 -23.88 25.72
CA LEU A 560 -3.03 -23.15 25.25
C LEU A 560 -2.58 -22.09 26.26
N VAL A 561 -1.28 -22.04 26.53
CA VAL A 561 -0.65 -21.02 27.36
C VAL A 561 0.65 -20.54 26.72
N VAL A 562 1.12 -19.37 27.12
CA VAL A 562 2.42 -18.83 26.70
C VAL A 562 3.37 -18.88 27.89
N LYS A 563 4.46 -19.65 27.80
CA LYS A 563 5.40 -19.91 28.89
C LYS A 563 6.83 -19.51 28.54
N SER A 564 7.61 -19.14 29.56
CA SER A 564 9.04 -18.92 29.38
C SER A 564 9.76 -20.23 29.02
N ALA A 565 10.91 -20.14 28.40
CA ALA A 565 11.73 -21.30 28.06
C ALA A 565 12.07 -22.09 29.34
N GLY A 566 11.85 -23.40 29.31
CA GLY A 566 12.12 -24.28 30.45
C GLY A 566 11.08 -24.29 31.59
N ALA A 567 9.99 -23.50 31.49
CA ALA A 567 8.92 -23.55 32.49
C ALA A 567 8.22 -24.93 32.49
N PRO A 568 7.93 -25.51 33.70
CA PRO A 568 7.34 -26.85 33.79
C PRO A 568 5.87 -26.89 33.32
N GLY A 569 5.42 -28.09 32.98
CA GLY A 569 4.02 -28.39 32.59
C GLY A 569 3.66 -27.98 31.16
N GLY A 570 3.30 -28.95 30.36
CA GLY A 570 2.90 -28.83 28.98
C GLY A 570 4.03 -28.99 27.95
N THR A 571 3.65 -29.06 26.70
CA THR A 571 4.57 -29.33 25.56
C THR A 571 4.72 -28.07 24.70
N PRO A 572 5.92 -27.44 24.67
CA PRO A 572 6.18 -26.29 23.79
C PRO A 572 6.60 -26.74 22.39
N ARG A 573 6.31 -27.96 21.99
CA ARG A 573 6.70 -28.56 20.72
C ARG A 573 5.47 -28.77 19.84
N TRP A 574 5.60 -28.40 18.56
CA TRP A 574 4.54 -28.43 17.58
C TRP A 574 5.01 -29.14 16.34
N GLN A 575 4.15 -29.92 15.75
CA GLN A 575 4.38 -30.51 14.44
C GLN A 575 3.67 -29.68 13.38
N LEU A 576 4.38 -29.30 12.31
CA LEU A 576 3.84 -28.55 11.18
C LEU A 576 3.75 -29.47 9.96
N ARG A 577 2.55 -29.67 9.45
CA ARG A 577 2.31 -30.47 8.25
C ARG A 577 1.70 -29.61 7.15
N GLY A 578 2.40 -29.48 6.02
CA GLY A 578 1.88 -28.80 4.83
C GLY A 578 0.68 -29.51 4.24
N ILE A 579 -0.29 -28.75 3.74
CA ILE A 579 -1.49 -29.25 3.07
C ILE A 579 -1.53 -28.71 1.65
N GLY A 580 -1.74 -29.63 0.70
CA GLY A 580 -1.84 -29.32 -0.74
C GLY A 580 -0.50 -29.15 -1.42
N GLY A 581 -0.53 -28.98 -2.76
CA GLY A 581 0.64 -28.84 -3.62
C GLY A 581 1.20 -27.44 -3.74
N ALA A 582 0.74 -26.47 -2.94
CA ALA A 582 1.21 -25.08 -2.98
C ALA A 582 2.65 -24.97 -2.49
N THR A 583 3.44 -24.14 -3.17
CA THR A 583 4.84 -23.82 -2.82
C THR A 583 4.94 -22.38 -2.34
N GLY A 584 5.97 -22.09 -1.56
CA GLY A 584 6.23 -20.71 -1.11
C GLY A 584 5.22 -20.22 -0.06
N SER A 585 4.91 -18.93 -0.12
CA SER A 585 4.05 -18.22 0.83
C SER A 585 2.59 -18.68 0.86
N THR A 586 2.14 -19.38 -0.18
CA THR A 586 0.79 -19.94 -0.24
C THR A 586 0.66 -21.28 0.47
N ARG A 587 1.77 -21.82 0.97
CA ARG A 587 1.78 -23.10 1.67
C ARG A 587 0.99 -23.00 2.98
N ARG A 588 -0.08 -23.76 3.09
CA ARG A 588 -0.88 -23.91 4.31
C ARG A 588 -0.37 -25.05 5.17
N HIS A 589 -0.37 -24.85 6.47
CA HIS A 589 0.08 -25.85 7.44
C HIS A 589 -0.99 -26.14 8.47
N VAL A 590 -1.08 -27.38 8.86
CA VAL A 590 -1.72 -27.79 10.11
C VAL A 590 -0.66 -27.75 11.20
N ILE A 591 -0.97 -27.13 12.31
CA ILE A 591 -0.12 -27.10 13.51
C ILE A 591 -0.74 -28.05 14.53
N THR A 592 -0.04 -29.13 14.86
CA THR A 592 -0.54 -30.19 15.73
C THR A 592 0.31 -30.28 16.99
N ASP A 593 -0.34 -30.44 18.14
CA ASP A 593 0.30 -30.89 19.36
C ASP A 593 0.67 -32.38 19.22
N PRO A 594 1.96 -32.74 19.18
CA PRO A 594 2.37 -34.13 18.99
C PRO A 594 2.01 -35.05 20.16
N ALA A 595 1.77 -34.51 21.37
CA ALA A 595 1.42 -35.28 22.53
C ALA A 595 -0.07 -35.65 22.59
N GLY A 596 -0.94 -34.68 22.25
CA GLY A 596 -2.39 -34.86 22.31
C GLY A 596 -3.07 -35.08 20.96
N GLY A 597 -2.36 -34.98 19.83
CA GLY A 597 -2.91 -35.10 18.48
C GLY A 597 -3.90 -34.02 18.10
N LYS A 598 -4.05 -32.98 18.94
CA LYS A 598 -4.99 -31.89 18.72
C LYS A 598 -4.37 -30.82 17.82
N ARG A 599 -5.20 -30.14 17.04
CA ARG A 599 -4.79 -29.06 16.13
C ARG A 599 -5.00 -27.68 16.75
N LEU A 600 -4.09 -26.78 16.43
CA LEU A 600 -4.26 -25.36 16.71
C LEU A 600 -5.37 -24.81 15.81
N THR A 601 -6.44 -24.34 16.41
CA THR A 601 -7.64 -23.83 15.76
C THR A 601 -7.88 -22.40 16.17
N VAL A 602 -8.29 -21.53 15.25
CA VAL A 602 -8.83 -20.19 15.55
C VAL A 602 -10.27 -20.16 15.08
N ARG A 603 -11.20 -20.07 16.02
CA ARG A 603 -12.63 -20.08 15.71
C ARG A 603 -13.02 -18.81 14.95
N ALA A 604 -13.93 -18.94 14.00
CA ALA A 604 -14.44 -17.81 13.23
C ALA A 604 -15.33 -16.86 14.04
N THR A 605 -15.81 -17.31 15.20
CA THR A 605 -16.71 -16.55 16.10
C THR A 605 -16.11 -16.41 17.49
N GLY A 606 -16.48 -15.37 18.21
CA GLY A 606 -15.95 -15.07 19.54
C GLY A 606 -14.73 -14.16 19.51
N ASN A 607 -13.85 -14.29 20.49
CA ASN A 607 -12.64 -13.45 20.62
C ASN A 607 -11.47 -13.88 19.72
N HIS A 608 -11.69 -14.81 18.80
CA HIS A 608 -10.67 -15.38 17.90
C HIS A 608 -9.44 -15.94 18.61
N ALA A 609 -9.53 -16.24 19.90
CA ALA A 609 -8.43 -16.84 20.64
C ALA A 609 -8.12 -18.25 20.09
N PRO A 610 -6.83 -18.60 19.92
CA PRO A 610 -6.46 -19.93 19.47
C PRO A 610 -6.80 -20.98 20.55
N VAL A 611 -7.31 -22.12 20.10
CA VAL A 611 -7.69 -23.25 20.96
C VAL A 611 -7.12 -24.55 20.39
N LEU A 612 -7.08 -25.60 21.22
CA LEU A 612 -6.72 -26.96 20.79
C LEU A 612 -7.99 -27.80 20.57
N GLU A 613 -8.19 -28.27 19.36
CA GLU A 613 -9.36 -29.08 18.99
C GLU A 613 -8.94 -30.34 18.24
N PRO A 614 -9.76 -31.41 18.27
CA PRO A 614 -9.57 -32.56 17.42
C PRO A 614 -9.47 -32.15 15.93
N ASP A 615 -8.80 -32.99 15.14
CA ASP A 615 -8.71 -32.80 13.69
C ASP A 615 -10.12 -32.87 13.08
N ARG A 616 -10.57 -31.76 12.49
CA ARG A 616 -11.83 -31.65 11.76
C ARG A 616 -11.61 -31.44 10.27
N ALA A 617 -10.34 -31.32 9.84
CA ALA A 617 -9.94 -30.91 8.49
C ALA A 617 -10.58 -29.58 8.02
N ALA A 618 -10.99 -28.74 8.95
CA ALA A 618 -11.70 -27.49 8.69
C ALA A 618 -10.74 -26.33 8.34
N PRO A 619 -11.17 -25.33 7.56
CA PRO A 619 -10.33 -24.20 7.14
C PRO A 619 -9.73 -23.40 8.31
N ASP A 620 -10.44 -23.30 9.43
CA ASP A 620 -9.99 -22.61 10.65
C ASP A 620 -8.82 -23.32 11.37
N GLN A 621 -8.51 -24.55 10.97
CA GLN A 621 -7.35 -25.32 11.44
C GLN A 621 -6.13 -25.19 10.50
N LEU A 622 -6.25 -24.44 9.41
CA LEU A 622 -5.18 -24.21 8.44
C LEU A 622 -4.49 -22.88 8.72
N ARG A 623 -3.18 -22.85 8.55
CA ARG A 623 -2.37 -21.64 8.71
C ARG A 623 -1.40 -21.50 7.54
N SER A 624 -1.21 -20.28 7.07
CA SER A 624 -0.12 -19.96 6.15
C SER A 624 1.19 -19.88 6.93
N ALA A 625 2.26 -20.42 6.38
CA ALA A 625 3.58 -20.38 6.99
C ALA A 625 4.26 -19.05 6.73
#